data_24d26ae35fe57f90bdb4f47b8892db9d
#
_entry.id   24d26ae35fe57f90bdb4f47b8892db9d
#
_cell.length_a   1.000
_cell.length_b   1.000
_cell.length_c   1.000
_cell.angle_alpha   90.00
_cell.angle_beta   90.00
_cell.angle_gamma   90.00
#
_symmetry.space_group_name_H-M   'P 1'
#
loop_
_entity.id
_entity.type
_entity.pdbx_description
1 polymer ?
#
loop_
_entity_poly.entity_id
_entity_poly.type
_entity_poly.pdbx_seq_one_letter_code
_entity_poly.pdbx_strand_id
1 'polypeptide(L)'
;MILADPQGSILVDYIETGKFGEAGSWIVEGIGEDFIPEIADFTNVKKGYTISDEESCATAREVLLKEGILAGSSSGTLISAALKYCREQTTPKRVVTFACDSGNKYLSKVFNDNWLINAGLKKPNRTGDLQELILNLYANKSVIYSNPSEKVSVAITKMTNNEISQLP
;
A
#
# COMPACT_ATOMS: atom_id res chain seq x y z
N MET A 1 -5.15 23.11 8.51
CA MET A 1 -5.25 21.69 8.17
C MET A 1 -4.41 21.43 6.93
N ILE A 2 -3.87 20.21 6.78
CA ILE A 2 -3.09 19.77 5.62
C ILE A 2 -3.84 18.57 5.01
N LEU A 3 -4.01 18.54 3.71
CA LEU A 3 -4.56 17.40 2.99
C LEU A 3 -3.44 16.43 2.62
N ALA A 4 -3.64 15.16 2.88
CA ALA A 4 -2.83 14.07 2.33
C ALA A 4 -3.69 13.32 1.30
N ASP A 5 -3.18 13.16 0.10
CA ASP A 5 -3.93 12.66 -1.03
C ASP A 5 -3.10 11.65 -1.83
N PRO A 6 -3.62 10.48 -2.24
CA PRO A 6 -2.88 9.57 -3.07
C PRO A 6 -2.70 10.13 -4.48
N GLN A 7 -1.60 9.79 -5.11
CA GLN A 7 -1.36 10.13 -6.50
C GLN A 7 -2.44 9.48 -7.38
N GLY A 8 -3.11 10.29 -8.18
CA GLY A 8 -4.26 9.88 -9.01
C GLY A 8 -5.60 10.39 -8.49
N SER A 9 -5.70 10.79 -7.22
CA SER A 9 -6.85 11.53 -6.69
C SER A 9 -6.85 12.98 -7.18
N ILE A 10 -8.02 13.59 -7.24
CA ILE A 10 -8.21 14.96 -7.74
C ILE A 10 -8.24 16.02 -6.64
N LEU A 11 -8.20 15.64 -5.37
CA LEU A 11 -8.48 16.56 -4.27
C LEU A 11 -7.40 17.63 -4.09
N VAL A 12 -6.11 17.28 -4.24
CA VAL A 12 -5.01 18.25 -4.16
C VAL A 12 -5.11 19.26 -5.31
N ASP A 13 -5.28 18.78 -6.53
CA ASP A 13 -5.43 19.66 -7.70
C ASP A 13 -6.60 20.63 -7.53
N TYR A 14 -7.71 20.13 -6.98
CA TYR A 14 -8.90 20.95 -6.73
C TYR A 14 -8.64 22.05 -5.69
N ILE A 15 -7.99 21.75 -4.57
CA ILE A 15 -7.71 22.77 -3.54
C ILE A 15 -6.68 23.82 -3.99
N GLU A 16 -5.74 23.42 -4.86
CA GLU A 16 -4.68 24.32 -5.35
C GLU A 16 -5.14 25.19 -6.52
N THR A 17 -5.95 24.66 -7.41
CA THR A 17 -6.32 25.32 -8.66
C THR A 17 -7.78 25.73 -8.75
N GLY A 18 -8.66 25.18 -7.92
CA GLY A 18 -10.11 25.33 -8.01
C GLY A 18 -10.73 24.58 -9.20
N LYS A 19 -9.98 23.73 -9.88
CA LYS A 19 -10.43 22.95 -11.05
C LYS A 19 -10.29 21.47 -10.78
N PHE A 20 -11.14 20.68 -11.41
CA PHE A 20 -11.02 19.23 -11.40
C PHE A 20 -9.81 18.81 -12.25
N GLY A 21 -8.90 18.04 -11.65
CA GLY A 21 -7.86 17.34 -12.36
C GLY A 21 -8.40 16.11 -13.10
N GLU A 22 -7.54 15.43 -13.85
CA GLU A 22 -7.87 14.11 -14.40
C GLU A 22 -7.66 13.06 -13.30
N ALA A 23 -8.72 12.31 -13.01
CA ALA A 23 -8.64 11.20 -12.07
C ALA A 23 -7.80 10.06 -12.66
N GLY A 24 -6.83 9.59 -11.89
CA GLY A 24 -6.04 8.41 -12.19
C GLY A 24 -6.51 7.18 -11.41
N SER A 25 -5.59 6.28 -11.14
CA SER A 25 -5.82 5.11 -10.28
C SER A 25 -4.74 5.05 -9.19
N TRP A 26 -5.12 4.53 -8.03
CA TRP A 26 -4.22 4.29 -6.91
C TRP A 26 -4.59 2.98 -6.20
N ILE A 27 -3.66 2.44 -5.43
CA ILE A 27 -3.80 1.15 -4.75
C ILE A 27 -4.19 1.33 -3.28
N VAL A 28 -3.85 2.49 -2.69
CA VAL A 28 -4.15 2.79 -1.30
C VAL A 28 -5.65 2.87 -1.08
N GLU A 29 -6.16 2.09 -0.12
CA GLU A 29 -7.59 1.98 0.16
C GLU A 29 -8.06 3.03 1.18
N GLY A 30 -9.28 3.54 1.01
CA GLY A 30 -9.96 4.39 1.98
C GLY A 30 -9.47 5.84 2.05
N ILE A 31 -8.80 6.32 1.03
CA ILE A 31 -8.31 7.71 0.88
C ILE A 31 -8.24 8.06 -0.61
N GLY A 32 -8.42 9.34 -0.92
CA GLY A 32 -8.47 9.83 -2.31
C GLY A 32 -9.86 9.72 -2.90
N GLU A 33 -10.16 10.59 -3.86
CA GLU A 33 -11.44 10.63 -4.56
C GLU A 33 -11.24 11.05 -6.02
N ASP A 34 -12.14 10.63 -6.88
CA ASP A 34 -12.28 11.05 -8.27
C ASP A 34 -13.41 12.06 -8.48
N PHE A 35 -14.05 12.48 -7.40
CA PHE A 35 -15.08 13.53 -7.34
C PHE A 35 -14.92 14.33 -6.03
N ILE A 36 -15.66 15.43 -5.90
CA ILE A 36 -15.71 16.20 -4.64
C ILE A 36 -16.94 15.76 -3.85
N PRO A 37 -16.76 15.09 -2.69
CA PRO A 37 -17.88 14.74 -1.82
C PRO A 37 -18.64 15.98 -1.37
N GLU A 38 -19.98 15.96 -1.38
CA GLU A 38 -20.82 17.09 -0.97
C GLU A 38 -20.56 17.57 0.46
N ILE A 39 -20.10 16.66 1.33
CA ILE A 39 -19.76 16.96 2.72
C ILE A 39 -18.33 17.49 2.89
N ALA A 40 -17.52 17.55 1.83
CA ALA A 40 -16.14 17.98 1.93
C ALA A 40 -16.05 19.50 2.15
N ASP A 41 -15.48 19.89 3.27
CA ASP A 41 -15.16 21.28 3.60
C ASP A 41 -13.64 21.50 3.59
N PHE A 42 -13.16 22.17 2.55
CA PHE A 42 -11.75 22.51 2.37
C PHE A 42 -11.38 23.90 2.90
N THR A 43 -12.30 24.64 3.52
CA THR A 43 -12.09 26.01 3.98
C THR A 43 -10.83 26.18 4.86
N ASN A 44 -10.53 25.17 5.68
CA ASN A 44 -9.39 25.19 6.58
C ASN A 44 -8.15 24.47 6.04
N VAL A 45 -8.18 23.95 4.82
CA VAL A 45 -7.05 23.29 4.18
C VAL A 45 -6.13 24.34 3.59
N LYS A 46 -4.89 24.38 4.06
CA LYS A 46 -3.89 25.38 3.64
C LYS A 46 -2.92 24.87 2.59
N LYS A 47 -2.75 23.55 2.52
CA LYS A 47 -1.82 22.90 1.59
C LYS A 47 -2.22 21.43 1.43
N GLY A 48 -1.99 20.88 0.24
CA GLY A 48 -2.09 19.46 -0.06
C GLY A 48 -0.71 18.83 -0.30
N TYR A 49 -0.61 17.52 -0.07
CA TYR A 49 0.53 16.70 -0.47
C TYR A 49 0.02 15.48 -1.22
N THR A 50 0.44 15.34 -2.45
CA THR A 50 0.25 14.13 -3.24
C THR A 50 1.32 13.10 -2.86
N ILE A 51 0.88 11.90 -2.50
CA ILE A 51 1.71 10.79 -2.01
C ILE A 51 1.52 9.60 -2.94
N SER A 52 2.61 9.03 -3.43
CA SER A 52 2.53 7.84 -4.27
C SER A 52 2.16 6.59 -3.46
N ASP A 53 1.64 5.56 -4.13
CA ASP A 53 1.37 4.25 -3.53
C ASP A 53 2.63 3.61 -2.95
N GLU A 54 3.76 3.74 -3.66
CA GLU A 54 5.06 3.25 -3.19
C GLU A 54 5.44 3.90 -1.86
N GLU A 55 5.36 5.23 -1.78
CA GLU A 55 5.69 5.99 -0.57
C GLU A 55 4.73 5.65 0.58
N SER A 56 3.45 5.51 0.30
CA SER A 56 2.43 5.14 1.27
C SER A 56 2.69 3.75 1.88
N CYS A 57 2.93 2.76 1.03
CA CYS A 57 3.22 1.40 1.46
C CYS A 57 4.56 1.30 2.20
N ALA A 58 5.60 1.98 1.72
CA ALA A 58 6.90 2.01 2.38
C ALA A 58 6.80 2.63 3.78
N THR A 59 6.10 3.76 3.91
CA THR A 59 5.92 4.44 5.20
C THR A 59 5.12 3.61 6.19
N ALA A 60 4.04 2.93 5.76
CA ALA A 60 3.28 2.03 6.65
C ALA A 60 4.18 0.91 7.21
N ARG A 61 5.07 0.35 6.39
CA ARG A 61 6.04 -0.67 6.81
C ARG A 61 7.13 -0.11 7.73
N GLU A 62 7.64 1.08 7.44
CA GLU A 62 8.61 1.75 8.31
C GLU A 62 8.06 2.06 9.70
N VAL A 63 6.80 2.49 9.79
CA VAL A 63 6.11 2.75 11.05
C VAL A 63 5.98 1.47 11.87
N LEU A 64 5.69 0.34 11.24
CA LEU A 64 5.71 -0.95 11.92
C LEU A 64 7.10 -1.30 12.45
N LEU A 65 8.13 -1.14 11.62
CA LEU A 65 9.50 -1.53 11.98
C LEU A 65 10.13 -0.63 13.05
N LYS A 66 9.86 0.67 13.01
CA LYS A 66 10.49 1.66 13.87
C LYS A 66 9.71 1.95 15.14
N GLU A 67 8.37 1.92 15.05
CA GLU A 67 7.48 2.36 16.13
C GLU A 67 6.61 1.21 16.68
N GLY A 68 6.65 0.02 16.05
CA GLY A 68 5.83 -1.13 16.46
C GLY A 68 4.33 -0.93 16.16
N ILE A 69 3.95 0.01 15.31
CA ILE A 69 2.55 0.33 15.00
C ILE A 69 2.17 -0.33 13.67
N LEU A 70 1.29 -1.33 13.73
CA LEU A 70 0.74 -1.99 12.55
C LEU A 70 -0.48 -1.21 12.06
N ALA A 71 -0.26 -0.26 11.16
CA ALA A 71 -1.28 0.60 10.56
C ALA A 71 -1.50 0.27 9.08
N GLY A 72 -2.67 0.66 8.53
CA GLY A 72 -3.03 0.43 7.13
C GLY A 72 -2.29 1.35 6.15
N SER A 73 -2.51 1.12 4.85
CA SER A 73 -1.86 1.88 3.77
C SER A 73 -2.21 3.37 3.78
N SER A 74 -3.47 3.72 4.04
CA SER A 74 -3.90 5.13 4.17
C SER A 74 -3.20 5.85 5.32
N SER A 75 -2.92 5.15 6.44
CA SER A 75 -2.09 5.70 7.51
C SER A 75 -0.67 6.02 7.03
N GLY A 76 -0.12 5.18 6.14
CA GLY A 76 1.16 5.46 5.47
C GLY A 76 1.12 6.75 4.66
N THR A 77 0.06 6.98 3.90
CA THR A 77 -0.17 8.23 3.14
C THR A 77 -0.19 9.45 4.07
N LEU A 78 -0.99 9.38 5.13
CA LEU A 78 -1.12 10.48 6.10
C LEU A 78 0.20 10.79 6.81
N ILE A 79 0.94 9.76 7.23
CA ILE A 79 2.21 9.92 7.91
C ILE A 79 3.28 10.46 6.94
N SER A 80 3.30 10.00 5.69
CA SER A 80 4.19 10.54 4.64
C SER A 80 3.96 12.03 4.43
N ALA A 81 2.70 12.47 4.31
CA ALA A 81 2.36 13.87 4.19
C ALA A 81 2.79 14.68 5.42
N ALA A 82 2.57 14.14 6.62
CA ALA A 82 3.01 14.76 7.87
C ALA A 82 4.54 14.91 7.91
N LEU A 83 5.29 13.89 7.50
CA LEU A 83 6.76 13.93 7.43
C LEU A 83 7.26 14.93 6.40
N LYS A 84 6.62 15.00 5.21
CA LYS A 84 6.94 16.04 4.21
C LYS A 84 6.74 17.43 4.80
N TYR A 85 5.60 17.67 5.43
CA TYR A 85 5.33 18.95 6.09
C TYR A 85 6.37 19.27 7.16
N CYS A 86 6.73 18.31 8.03
CA CYS A 86 7.74 18.53 9.08
C CYS A 86 9.10 18.92 8.52
N ARG A 87 9.52 18.27 7.42
CA ARG A 87 10.82 18.55 6.78
C ARG A 87 10.91 19.97 6.17
N GLU A 88 9.79 20.55 5.83
CA GLU A 88 9.72 21.93 5.30
C GLU A 88 9.75 23.00 6.39
N GLN A 89 9.61 22.63 7.66
CA GLN A 89 9.56 23.60 8.75
C GLN A 89 10.95 23.99 9.19
N THR A 90 11.16 25.29 9.37
CA THR A 90 12.40 25.87 9.92
C THR A 90 12.34 26.10 11.42
N THR A 91 11.15 25.99 12.01
CA THR A 91 10.90 26.15 13.44
C THR A 91 10.11 24.97 13.97
N PRO A 92 10.28 24.58 15.25
CA PRO A 92 9.52 23.46 15.83
C PRO A 92 8.01 23.66 15.68
N LYS A 93 7.31 22.59 15.24
CA LYS A 93 5.87 22.54 15.09
C LYS A 93 5.31 21.32 15.81
N ARG A 94 4.11 21.43 16.31
CA ARG A 94 3.33 20.29 16.76
C ARG A 94 2.46 19.82 15.59
N VAL A 95 2.70 18.60 15.11
CA VAL A 95 1.96 17.99 14.02
C VAL A 95 1.19 16.80 14.56
N VAL A 96 -0.08 16.67 14.20
CA VAL A 96 -0.94 15.56 14.56
C VAL A 96 -1.45 14.92 13.28
N THR A 97 -1.37 13.61 13.19
CA THR A 97 -1.91 12.78 12.10
C THR A 97 -2.64 11.57 12.65
N PHE A 98 -3.22 10.74 11.79
CA PHE A 98 -4.05 9.62 12.19
C PHE A 98 -3.40 8.29 11.74
N ALA A 99 -3.54 7.26 12.59
CA ALA A 99 -3.49 5.87 12.17
C ALA A 99 -4.94 5.40 12.00
N CYS A 100 -5.44 5.42 10.76
CA CYS A 100 -6.87 5.30 10.45
C CYS A 100 -7.43 3.93 10.76
N ASP A 101 -6.66 2.87 10.47
CA ASP A 101 -7.07 1.49 10.71
C ASP A 101 -5.87 0.57 10.95
N SER A 102 -6.18 -0.67 11.34
CA SER A 102 -5.17 -1.70 11.59
C SER A 102 -4.65 -2.30 10.29
N GLY A 103 -3.34 -2.48 10.22
CA GLY A 103 -2.66 -3.18 9.13
C GLY A 103 -3.02 -4.66 8.98
N ASN A 104 -3.74 -5.25 9.94
CA ASN A 104 -4.20 -6.64 9.86
C ASN A 104 -4.99 -6.95 8.57
N LYS A 105 -5.72 -5.98 8.04
CA LYS A 105 -6.46 -6.11 6.77
C LYS A 105 -5.55 -6.19 5.55
N TYR A 106 -4.29 -5.81 5.67
CA TYR A 106 -3.35 -5.60 4.57
C TYR A 106 -2.13 -6.52 4.65
N LEU A 107 -2.16 -7.57 5.48
CA LEU A 107 -1.05 -8.52 5.62
C LEU A 107 -0.70 -9.22 4.32
N SER A 108 -1.69 -9.52 3.48
CA SER A 108 -1.49 -10.11 2.16
C SER A 108 -1.16 -9.11 1.05
N LYS A 109 -1.19 -7.81 1.34
CA LYS A 109 -0.95 -6.70 0.42
C LYS A 109 0.29 -5.91 0.83
N VAL A 110 0.11 -4.79 1.54
CA VAL A 110 1.17 -3.84 1.95
C VAL A 110 2.31 -4.52 2.70
N PHE A 111 2.02 -5.55 3.51
CA PHE A 111 3.00 -6.27 4.31
C PHE A 111 3.53 -7.55 3.65
N ASN A 112 3.13 -7.83 2.40
CA ASN A 112 3.61 -8.94 1.60
C ASN A 112 4.54 -8.45 0.49
N ASP A 113 5.81 -8.89 0.53
CA ASP A 113 6.83 -8.47 -0.44
C ASP A 113 6.49 -8.90 -1.87
N ASN A 114 5.96 -10.11 -2.06
CA ASN A 114 5.59 -10.59 -3.40
C ASN A 114 4.46 -9.75 -4.00
N TRP A 115 3.48 -9.37 -3.18
CA TRP A 115 2.41 -8.49 -3.63
C TRP A 115 2.95 -7.12 -4.05
N LEU A 116 3.85 -6.51 -3.26
CA LEU A 116 4.47 -5.23 -3.61
C LEU A 116 5.29 -5.31 -4.89
N ILE A 117 6.02 -6.41 -5.11
CA ILE A 117 6.80 -6.64 -6.33
C ILE A 117 5.86 -6.77 -7.54
N ASN A 118 4.79 -7.56 -7.42
CA ASN A 118 3.80 -7.75 -8.47
C ASN A 118 3.03 -6.46 -8.80
N ALA A 119 2.79 -5.62 -7.81
CA ALA A 119 2.20 -4.30 -7.98
C ALA A 119 3.18 -3.24 -8.51
N GLY A 120 4.46 -3.59 -8.69
CA GLY A 120 5.50 -2.64 -9.13
C GLY A 120 5.95 -1.63 -8.08
N LEU A 121 5.51 -1.79 -6.83
CA LEU A 121 5.80 -0.88 -5.71
C LEU A 121 7.11 -1.20 -4.99
N LYS A 122 7.69 -2.37 -5.26
CA LYS A 122 8.98 -2.79 -4.70
C LYS A 122 9.78 -3.48 -5.79
N LYS A 123 11.05 -3.14 -5.90
CA LYS A 123 11.95 -3.85 -6.80
C LYS A 123 12.30 -5.22 -6.21
N PRO A 124 12.28 -6.29 -7.00
CA PRO A 124 12.78 -7.57 -6.53
C PRO A 124 14.27 -7.44 -6.17
N ASN A 125 14.68 -8.07 -5.09
CA ASN A 125 16.11 -8.23 -4.77
C ASN A 125 16.70 -9.20 -5.78
N ARG A 126 17.27 -8.70 -6.88
CA ARG A 126 17.93 -9.53 -7.88
C ARG A 126 19.38 -9.75 -7.49
N THR A 127 19.72 -10.96 -7.08
CA THR A 127 21.10 -11.40 -6.84
C THR A 127 21.74 -11.95 -8.12
N GLY A 128 20.96 -12.14 -9.18
CA GLY A 128 21.38 -12.78 -10.43
C GLY A 128 21.36 -14.31 -10.37
N ASP A 129 20.82 -14.90 -9.29
CA ASP A 129 20.66 -16.33 -9.15
C ASP A 129 19.36 -16.80 -9.83
N LEU A 130 19.40 -17.97 -10.47
CA LEU A 130 18.22 -18.64 -11.04
C LEU A 130 17.13 -18.93 -10.00
N GLN A 131 17.50 -18.99 -8.72
CA GLN A 131 16.54 -19.11 -7.60
C GLN A 131 15.54 -17.94 -7.54
N GLU A 132 15.90 -16.78 -8.07
CA GLU A 132 14.99 -15.62 -8.14
C GLU A 132 13.83 -15.81 -9.13
N LEU A 133 13.93 -16.74 -10.05
CA LEU A 133 12.85 -17.13 -10.95
C LEU A 133 11.81 -18.02 -10.25
N ILE A 134 12.13 -18.51 -9.07
CA ILE A 134 11.23 -19.32 -8.26
C ILE A 134 10.46 -18.39 -7.33
N LEU A 135 9.21 -18.07 -7.67
CA LEU A 135 8.31 -17.19 -6.91
C LEU A 135 8.07 -17.69 -5.47
N ASN A 136 8.15 -19.01 -5.26
CA ASN A 136 8.00 -19.65 -3.95
C ASN A 136 9.17 -20.58 -3.68
N LEU A 137 10.02 -20.19 -2.72
CA LEU A 137 11.06 -21.07 -2.21
C LEU A 137 10.45 -22.08 -1.23
N TYR A 138 10.26 -23.32 -1.68
CA TYR A 138 9.85 -24.39 -0.78
C TYR A 138 10.99 -24.73 0.17
N ALA A 139 10.83 -24.39 1.43
CA ALA A 139 11.83 -24.63 2.48
C ALA A 139 12.27 -26.11 2.56
N ASN A 140 11.43 -27.05 2.14
CA ASN A 140 11.68 -28.48 2.20
C ASN A 140 11.93 -29.14 0.84
N LYS A 141 12.08 -28.42 -0.25
CA LYS A 141 12.32 -28.92 -1.62
C LYS A 141 11.35 -30.03 -2.07
N SER A 142 10.15 -30.11 -1.50
CA SER A 142 9.12 -31.08 -1.89
C SER A 142 8.18 -30.45 -2.92
N VAL A 143 7.95 -31.16 -4.02
CA VAL A 143 6.95 -30.76 -5.01
C VAL A 143 5.56 -31.03 -4.45
N ILE A 144 4.71 -30.01 -4.44
CA ILE A 144 3.30 -30.17 -4.07
C ILE A 144 2.58 -30.68 -5.32
N TYR A 145 1.94 -31.84 -5.21
CA TYR A 145 1.24 -32.49 -6.32
C TYR A 145 -0.15 -32.95 -5.89
N SER A 146 -1.00 -33.25 -6.86
CA SER A 146 -2.31 -33.84 -6.66
C SER A 146 -2.41 -35.17 -7.39
N ASN A 147 -2.97 -36.15 -6.72
CA ASN A 147 -3.24 -37.44 -7.37
C ASN A 147 -4.52 -37.36 -8.22
N PRO A 148 -4.59 -38.07 -9.37
CA PRO A 148 -5.81 -38.09 -10.20
C PRO A 148 -7.07 -38.60 -9.48
N SER A 149 -6.89 -39.31 -8.36
CA SER A 149 -8.00 -39.80 -7.53
C SER A 149 -8.46 -38.83 -6.44
N GLU A 150 -7.74 -37.72 -6.23
CA GLU A 150 -8.12 -36.72 -5.23
C GLU A 150 -9.31 -35.87 -5.71
N LYS A 151 -10.12 -35.43 -4.75
CA LYS A 151 -11.21 -34.52 -5.06
C LYS A 151 -10.65 -33.13 -5.47
N VAL A 152 -11.30 -32.49 -6.43
CA VAL A 152 -10.93 -31.14 -6.89
C VAL A 152 -10.87 -30.14 -5.73
N SER A 153 -11.74 -30.26 -4.72
CA SER A 153 -11.70 -29.42 -3.53
C SER A 153 -10.39 -29.51 -2.75
N VAL A 154 -9.78 -30.72 -2.69
CA VAL A 154 -8.48 -30.94 -2.05
C VAL A 154 -7.36 -30.27 -2.84
N ALA A 155 -7.40 -30.40 -4.17
CA ALA A 155 -6.44 -29.72 -5.05
C ALA A 155 -6.52 -28.20 -4.89
N ILE A 156 -7.73 -27.64 -4.89
CA ILE A 156 -7.94 -26.18 -4.65
C ILE A 156 -7.38 -25.76 -3.29
N THR A 157 -7.64 -26.53 -2.24
CA THR A 157 -7.11 -26.23 -0.89
C THR A 157 -5.58 -26.28 -0.87
N LYS A 158 -4.96 -27.27 -1.54
CA LYS A 158 -3.50 -27.34 -1.68
C LYS A 158 -2.95 -26.11 -2.40
N MET A 159 -3.58 -25.70 -3.50
CA MET A 159 -3.19 -24.50 -4.26
C MET A 159 -3.30 -23.23 -3.40
N THR A 160 -4.42 -23.04 -2.74
CA THR A 160 -4.68 -21.86 -1.89
C THR A 160 -3.70 -21.79 -0.72
N ASN A 161 -3.51 -22.92 0.00
CA ASN A 161 -2.65 -22.94 1.19
C ASN A 161 -1.17 -22.77 0.86
N ASN A 162 -0.76 -23.04 -0.37
CA ASN A 162 0.62 -22.94 -0.81
C ASN A 162 0.85 -21.80 -1.80
N GLU A 163 -0.17 -20.97 -2.03
CA GLU A 163 -0.12 -19.80 -2.93
C GLU A 163 0.40 -20.14 -4.34
N ILE A 164 0.02 -21.30 -4.88
CA ILE A 164 0.40 -21.78 -6.20
C ILE A 164 -0.80 -21.82 -7.14
N SER A 165 -0.58 -21.52 -8.40
CA SER A 165 -1.63 -21.49 -9.44
C SER A 165 -1.78 -22.80 -10.22
N GLN A 166 -0.87 -23.75 -10.06
CA GLN A 166 -0.83 -25.00 -10.78
C GLN A 166 -0.33 -26.14 -9.86
N LEU A 167 -0.85 -27.33 -10.11
CA LEU A 167 -0.38 -28.59 -9.51
C LEU A 167 -0.03 -29.58 -10.61
N PRO A 168 1.11 -30.23 -10.55
CA PRO A 168 1.42 -31.38 -11.39
C PRO A 168 0.64 -32.63 -10.96
#